data_37c7f5c36dc87e716acf1ff3abfba971
#
_entry.id   37c7f5c36dc87e716acf1ff3abfba971
#
_cell.length_a   1.000
_cell.length_b   1.000
_cell.length_c   1.000
_cell.angle_alpha   90.00
_cell.angle_beta   90.00
_cell.angle_gamma   90.00
#
_symmetry.space_group_name_H-M   'P 1'
#
loop_
_entity.id
_entity.type
_entity.pdbx_description
1 polymer ?
#
loop_
_entity_poly.entity_id
_entity_poly.type
_entity_poly.pdbx_seq_one_letter_code
_entity_poly.pdbx_strand_id
1 'polypeptide(L)'
;DAFGHKAILSGTSRYLSDLIHDNLNCKSRAIEFSTLQRCASHLASRTDVNEAYAVGGAAASAAFAGETGRMISLKRISDYPYQCITESVDVQQVANLEKKVPLDWITPDGMQVTAAFEEYARPLILDEVTPVYVNGTPRHICL
;
A
#
# COMPACT_ATOMS: atom_id res chain seq x y z
N ASP A 1 1.71 -4.91 20.78
CA ASP A 1 2.48 -3.76 21.29
C ASP A 1 1.75 -3.08 22.45
N ALA A 2 2.33 -2.02 23.00
CA ALA A 2 1.77 -1.27 24.12
C ALA A 2 0.38 -0.62 23.82
N PHE A 3 -0.01 -0.55 22.56
CA PHE A 3 -1.28 0.02 22.10
C PHE A 3 -2.33 -1.04 21.71
N GLY A 4 -2.06 -2.31 21.97
CA GLY A 4 -2.97 -3.42 21.66
C GLY A 4 -2.95 -3.88 20.21
N HIS A 5 -2.03 -3.38 19.38
CA HIS A 5 -1.85 -3.88 18.02
C HIS A 5 -1.21 -5.27 18.06
N LYS A 6 -1.66 -6.16 17.17
CA LYS A 6 -0.99 -7.45 16.99
C LYS A 6 0.45 -7.22 16.53
N ALA A 7 1.38 -7.95 17.11
CA ALA A 7 2.77 -7.93 16.67
C ALA A 7 2.82 -8.28 15.17
N ILE A 8 3.57 -7.50 14.39
CA ILE A 8 3.84 -7.84 13.00
C ILE A 8 4.70 -9.09 13.01
N LEU A 9 4.16 -10.21 12.53
CA LEU A 9 4.91 -11.43 12.35
C LEU A 9 5.88 -11.23 11.19
N SER A 10 7.15 -11.13 11.49
CA SER A 10 8.25 -11.15 10.52
C SER A 10 8.93 -12.52 10.54
N GLY A 11 9.59 -12.89 9.44
CA GLY A 11 10.35 -14.14 9.37
C GLY A 11 9.53 -15.37 8.97
N THR A 12 8.28 -15.21 8.52
CA THR A 12 7.44 -16.33 8.01
C THR A 12 8.13 -17.05 6.86
N SER A 13 8.72 -16.32 5.92
CA SER A 13 9.43 -16.91 4.78
C SER A 13 10.63 -17.75 5.24
N ARG A 14 11.34 -17.30 6.26
CA ARG A 14 12.46 -18.04 6.84
C ARG A 14 11.99 -19.31 7.52
N TYR A 15 10.94 -19.22 8.34
CA TYR A 15 10.34 -20.38 8.99
C TYR A 15 9.88 -21.43 7.97
N LEU A 16 9.21 -21.03 6.90
CA LEU A 16 8.80 -21.94 5.83
C LEU A 16 9.98 -22.56 5.10
N SER A 17 11.04 -21.79 4.86
CA SER A 17 12.27 -22.29 4.26
C SER A 17 12.93 -23.38 5.11
N ASP A 18 13.03 -23.15 6.42
CA ASP A 18 13.61 -24.11 7.36
C ASP A 18 12.72 -25.37 7.47
N LEU A 19 11.39 -25.21 7.53
CA LEU A 19 10.43 -26.32 7.52
C LEU A 19 10.55 -27.22 6.28
N ILE A 20 10.70 -26.62 5.10
CA ILE A 20 10.91 -27.36 3.83
C ILE A 20 12.24 -28.08 3.85
N HIS A 21 13.30 -27.42 4.34
CA HIS A 21 14.61 -28.03 4.45
C HIS A 21 14.56 -29.27 5.34
N ASP A 22 13.97 -29.13 6.52
CA ASP A 22 13.97 -30.18 7.55
C ASP A 22 13.08 -31.39 7.15
N ASN A 23 11.96 -31.14 6.49
CA ASN A 23 11.03 -32.24 6.14
C ASN A 23 11.31 -32.87 4.78
N LEU A 24 11.82 -32.12 3.81
CA LEU A 24 12.01 -32.59 2.45
C LEU A 24 13.49 -32.73 2.05
N ASN A 25 14.40 -32.33 2.93
CA ASN A 25 15.85 -32.30 2.66
C ASN A 25 16.17 -31.57 1.34
N CYS A 26 15.41 -30.53 1.00
CA CYS A 26 15.57 -29.72 -0.19
C CYS A 26 16.28 -28.41 0.15
N LYS A 27 17.12 -27.92 -0.77
CA LYS A 27 17.68 -26.58 -0.65
C LYS A 27 16.57 -25.56 -0.89
N SER A 28 16.29 -24.75 0.12
CA SER A 28 15.30 -23.67 0.05
C SER A 28 15.96 -22.31 0.33
N ARG A 29 15.30 -21.26 -0.10
CA ARG A 29 15.74 -19.86 0.16
C ARG A 29 14.53 -19.01 0.51
N ALA A 30 14.65 -18.25 1.59
CA ALA A 30 13.68 -17.25 1.97
C ALA A 30 14.00 -15.91 1.28
N ILE A 31 13.00 -15.30 0.65
CA ILE A 31 13.08 -13.97 0.03
C ILE A 31 11.91 -13.15 0.55
N GLU A 32 12.21 -12.08 1.27
CA GLU A 32 11.22 -11.11 1.74
C GLU A 32 11.42 -9.80 0.98
N PHE A 33 10.41 -9.36 0.23
CA PHE A 33 10.49 -8.13 -0.55
C PHE A 33 10.50 -6.88 0.33
N SER A 34 9.72 -6.87 1.40
CA SER A 34 9.76 -5.84 2.45
C SER A 34 9.83 -4.39 1.91
N THR A 35 10.64 -3.55 2.53
CA THR A 35 10.80 -2.13 2.20
C THR A 35 11.37 -1.89 0.80
N LEU A 36 12.24 -2.75 0.30
CA LEU A 36 12.82 -2.59 -1.04
C LEU A 36 11.77 -2.61 -2.14
N GLN A 37 10.76 -3.47 -2.03
CA GLN A 37 9.64 -3.50 -2.97
C GLN A 37 8.83 -2.19 -2.92
N ARG A 38 8.56 -1.68 -1.72
CA ARG A 38 7.79 -0.45 -1.53
C ARG A 38 8.51 0.80 -2.05
N CYS A 39 9.83 0.77 -2.08
CA CYS A 39 10.66 1.86 -2.56
C CYS A 39 11.05 1.73 -4.03
N ALA A 40 10.53 0.73 -4.75
CA ALA A 40 10.87 0.47 -6.15
C ALA A 40 10.13 1.42 -7.10
N SER A 41 10.66 2.61 -7.32
CA SER A 41 10.05 3.67 -8.13
C SER A 41 9.75 3.26 -9.58
N HIS A 42 10.42 2.24 -10.10
CA HIS A 42 10.19 1.70 -11.46
C HIS A 42 8.95 0.77 -11.54
N LEU A 43 8.33 0.45 -10.41
CA LEU A 43 7.12 -0.37 -10.31
C LEU A 43 5.91 0.42 -9.77
N ALA A 44 6.02 1.73 -9.63
CA ALA A 44 4.93 2.57 -9.16
C ALA A 44 3.88 2.75 -10.27
N SER A 45 2.59 2.67 -9.91
CA SER A 45 1.51 3.08 -10.82
C SER A 45 1.36 4.59 -10.83
N ARG A 46 0.90 5.14 -11.95
CA ARG A 46 0.66 6.58 -12.07
C ARG A 46 -0.51 7.02 -11.18
N THR A 47 -1.54 6.20 -11.07
CA THR A 47 -2.68 6.47 -10.18
C THR A 47 -2.19 6.66 -8.75
N ASP A 48 -1.41 5.73 -8.23
CA ASP A 48 -0.91 5.76 -6.85
C ASP A 48 -0.01 6.98 -6.60
N VAL A 49 0.90 7.28 -7.53
CA VAL A 49 1.78 8.46 -7.43
C VAL A 49 0.99 9.76 -7.46
N ASN A 50 0.00 9.88 -8.34
CA ASN A 50 -0.82 11.10 -8.44
C ASN A 50 -1.69 11.30 -7.19
N GLU A 51 -2.27 10.24 -6.66
CA GLU A 51 -3.08 10.29 -5.45
C GLU A 51 -2.23 10.62 -4.22
N ALA A 52 -1.05 10.01 -4.09
CA ALA A 52 -0.10 10.34 -3.02
C ALA A 52 0.33 11.82 -3.08
N TYR A 53 0.60 12.34 -4.28
CA TYR A 53 0.91 13.76 -4.47
C TYR A 53 -0.26 14.68 -4.08
N ALA A 54 -1.48 14.32 -4.50
CA ALA A 54 -2.69 15.09 -4.17
C ALA A 54 -2.95 15.13 -2.65
N VAL A 55 -2.78 14.00 -1.96
CA VAL A 55 -2.89 13.92 -0.48
C VAL A 55 -1.85 14.80 0.19
N GLY A 56 -0.59 14.74 -0.25
CA GLY A 56 0.48 15.57 0.29
C GLY A 56 0.21 17.07 0.11
N GLY A 57 -0.23 17.49 -1.07
CA GLY A 57 -0.60 18.87 -1.37
C GLY A 57 -1.78 19.36 -0.53
N ALA A 58 -2.82 18.55 -0.39
CA ALA A 58 -3.98 18.86 0.45
C ALA A 58 -3.61 18.95 1.93
N ALA A 59 -2.73 18.06 2.42
CA ALA A 59 -2.24 18.10 3.80
C ALA A 59 -1.43 19.38 4.08
N ALA A 60 -0.55 19.77 3.16
CA ALA A 60 0.18 21.02 3.29
C ALA A 60 -0.76 22.23 3.31
N SER A 61 -1.75 22.26 2.42
CA SER A 61 -2.75 23.33 2.38
C SER A 61 -3.57 23.42 3.67
N ALA A 62 -4.00 22.30 4.23
CA ALA A 62 -4.72 22.25 5.50
C ALA A 62 -3.83 22.76 6.66
N ALA A 63 -2.56 22.38 6.69
CA ALA A 63 -1.61 22.87 7.68
C ALA A 63 -1.40 24.40 7.59
N PHE A 64 -1.25 24.93 6.37
CA PHE A 64 -1.17 26.39 6.17
C PHE A 64 -2.45 27.13 6.56
N ALA A 65 -3.61 26.48 6.41
CA ALA A 65 -4.89 27.02 6.88
C ALA A 65 -5.06 26.95 8.41
N GLY A 66 -4.09 26.35 9.13
CA GLY A 66 -4.14 26.20 10.58
C GLY A 66 -4.98 25.04 11.09
N GLU A 67 -5.37 24.10 10.21
CA GLU A 67 -6.10 22.91 10.62
C GLU A 67 -5.17 21.98 11.44
N THR A 68 -5.68 21.49 12.56
CA THR A 68 -4.99 20.53 13.43
C THR A 68 -5.88 19.34 13.75
N GLY A 69 -5.29 18.20 14.12
CA GLY A 69 -6.04 17.00 14.44
C GLY A 69 -6.78 16.38 13.23
N ARG A 70 -6.33 16.71 12.02
CA ARG A 70 -6.93 16.23 10.75
C ARG A 70 -5.99 15.30 10.03
N MET A 71 -6.57 14.34 9.33
CA MET A 71 -5.88 13.48 8.38
C MET A 71 -6.50 13.67 6.99
N ILE A 72 -5.67 13.82 5.98
CA ILE A 72 -6.16 13.82 4.61
C ILE A 72 -6.23 12.38 4.12
N SER A 73 -7.41 11.97 3.71
CA SER A 73 -7.71 10.65 3.15
C SER A 73 -8.10 10.74 1.68
N LEU A 74 -8.11 9.58 1.04
CA LEU A 74 -8.61 9.39 -0.31
C LEU A 74 -10.05 8.88 -0.24
N LYS A 75 -10.94 9.53 -1.00
CA LYS A 75 -12.34 9.13 -1.15
C LYS A 75 -12.64 8.82 -2.61
N ARG A 76 -12.86 7.56 -2.90
CA ARG A 76 -13.31 7.11 -4.21
C ARG A 76 -14.77 7.52 -4.42
N ILE A 77 -15.04 8.24 -5.48
CA ILE A 77 -16.37 8.80 -5.80
C ILE A 77 -16.99 8.17 -7.04
N SER A 78 -16.21 7.52 -7.90
CA SER A 78 -16.67 6.80 -9.07
C SER A 78 -15.72 5.65 -9.42
N ASP A 79 -16.28 4.56 -9.93
CA ASP A 79 -15.55 3.41 -10.45
C ASP A 79 -15.31 3.51 -11.96
N TYR A 80 -16.27 4.03 -12.70
CA TYR A 80 -16.22 4.17 -14.16
C TYR A 80 -16.77 5.53 -14.63
N PRO A 81 -15.93 6.47 -15.08
CA PRO A 81 -14.47 6.41 -14.96
C PRO A 81 -14.03 6.49 -13.51
N TYR A 82 -12.87 5.91 -13.18
CA TYR A 82 -12.31 5.99 -11.84
C TYR A 82 -12.05 7.44 -11.45
N GLN A 83 -12.58 7.83 -10.29
CA GLN A 83 -12.37 9.16 -9.73
C GLN A 83 -12.17 9.07 -8.23
N CYS A 84 -11.16 9.77 -7.76
CA CYS A 84 -10.82 9.87 -6.35
C CYS A 84 -10.58 11.34 -5.98
N ILE A 85 -11.03 11.73 -4.82
CA ILE A 85 -10.82 13.08 -4.26
C ILE A 85 -10.15 12.98 -2.90
N THR A 86 -9.50 14.06 -2.48
CA THR A 86 -9.00 14.19 -1.12
C THR A 86 -10.11 14.65 -0.19
N GLU A 87 -10.16 14.11 1.02
CA GLU A 87 -11.11 14.44 2.07
C GLU A 87 -10.37 14.65 3.40
N SER A 88 -10.73 15.72 4.12
CA SER A 88 -10.19 15.96 5.46
C SER A 88 -11.07 15.28 6.52
N VAL A 89 -10.50 14.35 7.28
CA VAL A 89 -11.19 13.61 8.33
C VAL A 89 -10.56 13.88 9.69
N ASP A 90 -11.36 13.81 10.75
CA ASP A 90 -10.85 13.93 12.11
C ASP A 90 -9.96 12.72 12.45
N VAL A 91 -8.75 12.99 12.95
CA VAL A 91 -7.79 11.93 13.30
C VAL A 91 -8.35 10.96 14.34
N GLN A 92 -9.23 11.42 15.24
CA GLN A 92 -9.87 10.58 16.25
C GLN A 92 -10.80 9.51 15.63
N GLN A 93 -11.31 9.75 14.43
CA GLN A 93 -12.18 8.80 13.73
C GLN A 93 -11.40 7.69 13.02
N VAL A 94 -10.09 7.83 12.87
CA VAL A 94 -9.24 6.88 12.13
C VAL A 94 -8.11 6.31 12.97
N ALA A 95 -7.68 7.03 14.01
CA ALA A 95 -6.59 6.59 14.88
C ALA A 95 -6.96 5.26 15.58
N ASN A 96 -6.04 4.31 15.56
CA ASN A 96 -6.19 2.97 16.13
C ASN A 96 -7.33 2.13 15.51
N LEU A 97 -7.87 2.53 14.37
CA LEU A 97 -8.84 1.75 13.62
C LEU A 97 -8.17 1.09 12.42
N GLU A 98 -8.55 -0.16 12.16
CA GLU A 98 -8.06 -0.94 11.03
C GLU A 98 -9.18 -1.12 10.01
N LYS A 99 -9.00 -0.64 8.79
CA LYS A 99 -9.88 -0.94 7.67
C LYS A 99 -9.51 -2.30 7.09
N LYS A 100 -10.34 -3.29 7.33
CA LYS A 100 -10.14 -4.65 6.85
C LYS A 100 -10.63 -4.82 5.42
N VAL A 101 -10.04 -5.78 4.71
CA VAL A 101 -10.56 -6.26 3.44
C VAL A 101 -11.91 -6.94 3.69
N PRO A 102 -12.99 -6.59 2.96
CA PRO A 102 -14.27 -7.29 3.05
C PRO A 102 -14.10 -8.79 2.77
N LEU A 103 -14.75 -9.64 3.57
CA LEU A 103 -14.60 -11.09 3.43
C LEU A 103 -15.18 -11.63 2.12
N ASP A 104 -16.17 -10.97 1.56
CA ASP A 104 -16.75 -11.28 0.25
C ASP A 104 -15.83 -10.98 -0.93
N TRP A 105 -14.71 -10.30 -0.68
CA TRP A 105 -13.64 -10.10 -1.65
C TRP A 105 -12.63 -11.25 -1.70
N ILE A 106 -12.77 -12.22 -0.80
CA ILE A 106 -11.91 -13.40 -0.71
C ILE A 106 -12.77 -14.62 -1.05
N THR A 107 -12.24 -15.53 -1.86
CA THR A 107 -12.94 -16.78 -2.18
C THR A 107 -13.16 -17.64 -0.93
N PRO A 108 -14.20 -18.49 -0.89
CA PRO A 108 -14.52 -19.30 0.30
C PRO A 108 -13.38 -20.22 0.76
N ASP A 109 -12.51 -20.63 -0.14
CA ASP A 109 -11.31 -21.43 0.15
C ASP A 109 -10.15 -20.59 0.72
N GLY A 110 -10.27 -19.25 0.71
CA GLY A 110 -9.25 -18.32 1.18
C GLY A 110 -8.01 -18.20 0.29
N MET A 111 -8.01 -18.81 -0.89
CA MET A 111 -6.82 -18.92 -1.75
C MET A 111 -6.77 -17.87 -2.85
N GLN A 112 -7.89 -17.25 -3.19
CA GLN A 112 -8.03 -16.31 -4.30
C GLN A 112 -8.82 -15.07 -3.89
N VAL A 113 -8.82 -14.06 -4.73
CA VAL A 113 -9.69 -12.89 -4.62
C VAL A 113 -10.86 -13.00 -5.60
N THR A 114 -11.96 -12.33 -5.28
CA THR A 114 -13.14 -12.29 -6.15
C THR A 114 -13.06 -11.16 -7.17
N ALA A 115 -13.93 -11.20 -8.19
CA ALA A 115 -14.03 -10.14 -9.19
C ALA A 115 -14.28 -8.76 -8.56
N ALA A 116 -14.99 -8.68 -7.44
CA ALA A 116 -15.22 -7.42 -6.73
C ALA A 116 -13.92 -6.78 -6.22
N PHE A 117 -12.98 -7.59 -5.73
CA PHE A 117 -11.65 -7.09 -5.39
C PHE A 117 -10.86 -6.66 -6.63
N GLU A 118 -10.93 -7.42 -7.71
CA GLU A 118 -10.25 -7.06 -8.97
C GLU A 118 -10.76 -5.73 -9.52
N GLU A 119 -12.06 -5.50 -9.52
CA GLU A 119 -12.67 -4.22 -9.92
C GLU A 119 -12.21 -3.07 -9.05
N TYR A 120 -12.12 -3.28 -7.73
CA TYR A 120 -11.59 -2.30 -6.81
C TYR A 120 -10.11 -1.98 -7.07
N ALA A 121 -9.28 -2.99 -7.25
CA ALA A 121 -7.84 -2.85 -7.34
C ALA A 121 -7.35 -2.39 -8.72
N ARG A 122 -8.04 -2.76 -9.80
CA ARG A 122 -7.61 -2.51 -11.18
C ARG A 122 -7.27 -1.04 -11.47
N PRO A 123 -8.07 -0.04 -11.10
CA PRO A 123 -7.72 1.35 -11.35
C PRO A 123 -6.46 1.80 -10.61
N LEU A 124 -6.16 1.20 -9.48
CA LEU A 124 -5.02 1.58 -8.63
C LEU A 124 -3.66 1.14 -9.20
N ILE A 125 -3.66 0.20 -10.14
CA ILE A 125 -2.46 -0.31 -10.81
C ILE A 125 -2.37 0.11 -12.28
N LEU A 126 -3.20 1.07 -12.71
CA LEU A 126 -3.19 1.59 -14.07
C LEU A 126 -2.11 2.63 -14.26
N ASP A 127 -1.63 2.68 -15.50
CA ASP A 127 -0.58 3.54 -16.01
C ASP A 127 0.78 3.35 -15.34
N GLU A 128 1.81 3.36 -16.17
CA GLU A 128 3.19 3.22 -15.72
C GLU A 128 3.82 4.58 -15.49
N VAL A 129 4.63 4.67 -14.42
CA VAL A 129 5.52 5.81 -14.21
C VAL A 129 6.90 5.43 -14.70
N THR A 130 7.39 6.14 -15.72
CA THR A 130 8.78 5.96 -16.20
C THR A 130 9.69 6.88 -15.41
N PRO A 131 10.51 6.39 -14.49
CA PRO A 131 11.47 7.22 -13.77
C PRO A 131 12.56 7.72 -14.71
N VAL A 132 13.07 8.92 -14.43
CA VAL A 132 14.25 9.43 -15.11
C VAL A 132 15.48 8.72 -14.54
N TYR A 133 16.29 8.12 -15.41
CA TYR A 133 17.53 7.47 -15.03
C TYR A 133 18.74 8.39 -15.26
N VAL A 134 19.67 8.37 -14.33
CA VAL A 134 20.98 9.03 -14.45
C VAL A 134 22.04 8.00 -14.08
N ASN A 135 22.96 7.72 -14.99
CA ASN A 135 24.03 6.75 -14.80
C ASN A 135 23.55 5.35 -14.35
N GLY A 136 22.40 4.90 -14.88
CA GLY A 136 21.85 3.57 -14.61
C GLY A 136 21.04 3.46 -13.31
N THR A 137 20.84 4.54 -12.57
CA THR A 137 20.01 4.58 -11.37
C THR A 137 18.84 5.56 -11.50
N PRO A 138 17.67 5.29 -10.90
CA PRO A 138 16.58 6.27 -10.86
C PRO A 138 17.06 7.56 -10.21
N ARG A 139 16.74 8.69 -10.83
CA ARG A 139 17.08 10.00 -10.31
C ARG A 139 16.27 10.31 -9.07
N HIS A 140 16.95 10.61 -7.97
CA HIS A 140 16.32 11.11 -6.74
C HIS A 140 16.58 12.62 -6.62
N ILE A 141 15.59 13.33 -6.07
CA ILE A 141 15.74 14.73 -5.72
C ILE A 141 16.35 14.76 -4.31
N CYS A 142 17.52 15.36 -4.19
CA CYS A 142 18.10 15.69 -2.88
C CYS A 142 17.62 17.11 -2.50
N LEU A 143 16.97 17.21 -1.33
CA LEU A 143 16.57 18.49 -0.74
C LEU A 143 17.76 19.13 -0.01
#